data_d60634a1dc2e16b2d22b861a84e35cbd
#
_entry.id   d60634a1dc2e16b2d22b861a84e35cbd
#
_cell.length_a   1.000
_cell.length_b   1.000
_cell.length_c   1.000
_cell.angle_alpha   90.00
_cell.angle_beta   90.00
_cell.angle_gamma   90.00
#
_symmetry.space_group_name_H-M   'P 1'
#
loop_
_entity.id
_entity.type
_entity.pdbx_description
1 polymer ?
#
loop_
_entity_poly.entity_id
_entity_poly.type
_entity_poly.pdbx_seq_one_letter_code
_entity_poly.pdbx_strand_id
1 'polypeptide(L)'
;IWAAPTTGLNGGKFKASELRYKIVRYPGADVVAEACAETQFTDNNVPGTMKSAYYEVTAYTGKGASTPAASNKIAVGDGYVVPFVEGFNTQDDFDVWTIIDNNDGSKWEYKSQSLFYNYNNDYIPGDDWAISPQIALRKGVSYKLTFDAKSSAYKNYVENFKAAIGNSPQPTSMKTIKDYPNFQQTKFEKQSVIFSVEEDGYYYLGFYCYSGGKKGWSLTID
;
A
#
# COMPACT_ATOMS: atom_id res chain seq x y z
N ILE A 1 -4.82 -12.53 -11.89
CA ILE A 1 -5.23 -12.54 -13.30
C ILE A 1 -4.05 -12.04 -14.12
N TRP A 2 -3.77 -12.64 -15.29
CA TRP A 2 -2.69 -12.26 -16.22
C TRP A 2 -3.13 -12.45 -17.67
N ALA A 3 -2.37 -11.87 -18.59
CA ALA A 3 -2.58 -12.07 -20.02
C ALA A 3 -1.80 -13.31 -20.50
N ALA A 4 -2.44 -14.15 -21.32
CA ALA A 4 -1.75 -15.26 -21.95
C ALA A 4 -0.73 -14.75 -23.00
N PRO A 5 0.46 -15.36 -23.13
CA PRO A 5 1.37 -15.02 -24.21
C PRO A 5 0.76 -15.39 -25.56
N THR A 6 1.02 -14.58 -26.57
CA THR A 6 0.53 -14.81 -27.94
C THR A 6 1.58 -15.49 -28.85
N THR A 7 2.85 -15.43 -28.43
CA THR A 7 3.99 -16.02 -29.14
C THR A 7 4.94 -16.69 -28.17
N GLY A 8 5.71 -17.68 -28.63
CA GLY A 8 6.81 -18.24 -27.87
C GLY A 8 7.97 -17.23 -27.70
N LEU A 9 8.91 -17.54 -26.81
CA LEU A 9 10.05 -16.66 -26.44
C LEU A 9 10.87 -16.18 -27.66
N ASN A 10 10.98 -17.01 -28.69
CA ASN A 10 11.70 -16.67 -29.92
C ASN A 10 10.75 -16.37 -31.11
N GLY A 11 9.54 -15.88 -30.85
CA GLY A 11 8.54 -15.55 -31.85
C GLY A 11 7.85 -16.79 -32.48
N GLY A 12 8.17 -17.98 -32.02
CA GLY A 12 7.58 -19.24 -32.52
C GLY A 12 6.09 -19.38 -32.09
N LYS A 13 5.37 -20.24 -32.82
CA LYS A 13 3.99 -20.61 -32.49
C LYS A 13 3.93 -21.77 -31.52
N PHE A 14 2.97 -21.79 -30.65
CA PHE A 14 2.61 -22.91 -29.76
C PHE A 14 1.10 -23.15 -29.79
N LYS A 15 0.66 -24.29 -29.30
CA LYS A 15 -0.76 -24.59 -29.16
C LYS A 15 -1.24 -24.03 -27.79
N ALA A 16 -2.23 -23.16 -27.83
CA ALA A 16 -2.79 -22.58 -26.62
C ALA A 16 -3.30 -23.63 -25.61
N SER A 17 -3.81 -24.76 -26.08
CA SER A 17 -4.28 -25.86 -25.22
C SER A 17 -3.17 -26.58 -24.44
N GLU A 18 -1.90 -26.44 -24.88
CA GLU A 18 -0.72 -27.03 -24.21
C GLU A 18 -0.12 -26.07 -23.16
N LEU A 19 -0.60 -24.81 -23.14
CA LEU A 19 -0.07 -23.79 -22.24
C LEU A 19 -0.48 -24.09 -20.79
N ARG A 20 0.47 -23.97 -19.88
CA ARG A 20 0.29 -24.07 -18.43
C ARG A 20 1.03 -22.96 -17.77
N TYR A 21 0.62 -22.66 -16.52
CA TYR A 21 1.24 -21.61 -15.73
C TYR A 21 1.70 -22.16 -14.39
N LYS A 22 2.94 -21.85 -14.04
CA LYS A 22 3.47 -22.01 -12.69
C LYS A 22 3.37 -20.67 -11.98
N ILE A 23 2.87 -20.67 -10.75
CA ILE A 23 2.68 -19.48 -9.93
C ILE A 23 3.47 -19.66 -8.64
N VAL A 24 4.33 -18.69 -8.36
CA VAL A 24 5.19 -18.68 -7.18
C VAL A 24 4.89 -17.42 -6.38
N ARG A 25 4.66 -17.57 -5.09
CA ARG A 25 4.46 -16.45 -4.14
C ARG A 25 5.79 -16.11 -3.45
N TYR A 26 6.08 -14.81 -3.35
CA TYR A 26 7.23 -14.25 -2.64
C TYR A 26 6.79 -13.28 -1.52
N PRO A 27 7.64 -13.13 -0.46
CA PRO A 27 8.89 -13.86 -0.18
C PRO A 27 8.64 -15.33 0.15
N GLY A 28 9.68 -16.15 0.06
CA GLY A 28 9.64 -17.59 0.40
C GLY A 28 9.72 -18.52 -0.81
N ALA A 29 9.44 -18.02 -2.02
CA ALA A 29 9.39 -18.81 -3.25
C ALA A 29 8.43 -20.02 -3.17
N ASP A 30 7.28 -19.82 -2.50
CA ASP A 30 6.26 -20.85 -2.34
C ASP A 30 5.55 -21.12 -3.68
N VAL A 31 5.65 -22.33 -4.19
CA VAL A 31 4.90 -22.73 -5.39
C VAL A 31 3.43 -22.92 -5.00
N VAL A 32 2.57 -21.99 -5.40
CA VAL A 32 1.13 -22.00 -5.05
C VAL A 32 0.28 -22.65 -6.14
N ALA A 33 0.82 -22.75 -7.37
CA ALA A 33 0.25 -23.55 -8.44
C ALA A 33 1.35 -24.02 -9.40
N GLU A 34 1.37 -25.31 -9.77
CA GLU A 34 2.40 -25.90 -10.63
C GLU A 34 1.96 -25.98 -12.11
N ALA A 35 0.67 -26.18 -12.37
CA ALA A 35 0.17 -26.44 -13.74
C ALA A 35 -1.24 -25.85 -13.96
N CYS A 36 -1.43 -24.58 -13.62
CA CYS A 36 -2.68 -23.86 -13.83
C CYS A 36 -2.94 -23.75 -15.35
N ALA A 37 -4.14 -24.12 -15.81
CA ALA A 37 -4.54 -23.99 -17.21
C ALA A 37 -5.19 -22.63 -17.53
N GLU A 38 -5.74 -21.98 -16.51
CA GLU A 38 -6.47 -20.72 -16.61
C GLU A 38 -5.52 -19.52 -16.51
N THR A 39 -5.96 -18.36 -16.96
CA THR A 39 -5.23 -17.09 -16.84
C THR A 39 -5.60 -16.33 -15.56
N GLN A 40 -6.14 -17.03 -14.57
CA GLN A 40 -6.45 -16.53 -13.24
C GLN A 40 -6.19 -17.60 -12.20
N PHE A 41 -5.87 -17.18 -11.01
CA PHE A 41 -5.65 -18.07 -9.87
C PHE A 41 -6.02 -17.33 -8.58
N THR A 42 -6.64 -18.02 -7.63
CA THR A 42 -6.89 -17.50 -6.28
C THR A 42 -6.03 -18.29 -5.30
N ASP A 43 -5.13 -17.61 -4.64
CA ASP A 43 -4.33 -18.21 -3.56
C ASP A 43 -5.17 -18.27 -2.28
N ASN A 44 -5.67 -19.45 -1.96
CA ASN A 44 -6.42 -19.68 -0.72
C ASN A 44 -5.54 -20.11 0.45
N ASN A 45 -4.22 -20.16 0.25
CA ASN A 45 -3.26 -20.60 1.26
C ASN A 45 -2.31 -19.47 1.64
N VAL A 46 -2.88 -18.28 1.89
CA VAL A 46 -2.13 -17.11 2.35
C VAL A 46 -1.70 -17.28 3.81
N PRO A 47 -0.56 -16.66 4.22
CA PRO A 47 -0.12 -16.71 5.61
C PRO A 47 -1.13 -16.02 6.55
N GLY A 48 -1.26 -16.53 7.77
CA GLY A 48 -2.14 -15.92 8.79
C GLY A 48 -1.67 -14.57 9.31
N THR A 49 -0.40 -14.22 9.14
CA THR A 49 0.15 -12.90 9.51
C THR A 49 0.21 -11.99 8.30
N MET A 50 -0.18 -10.72 8.46
CA MET A 50 -0.07 -9.70 7.41
C MET A 50 1.39 -9.47 7.03
N LYS A 51 1.66 -9.44 5.73
CA LYS A 51 2.97 -9.15 5.15
C LYS A 51 2.85 -8.68 3.71
N SER A 52 3.90 -8.10 3.18
CA SER A 52 4.02 -7.82 1.75
C SER A 52 4.27 -9.12 0.98
N ALA A 53 3.60 -9.30 -0.14
CA ALA A 53 3.84 -10.39 -1.06
C ALA A 53 3.66 -9.95 -2.52
N TYR A 54 4.33 -10.66 -3.43
CA TYR A 54 4.06 -10.58 -4.87
C TYR A 54 4.09 -11.99 -5.48
N TYR A 55 3.57 -12.11 -6.68
CA TYR A 55 3.49 -13.38 -7.39
C TYR A 55 4.25 -13.30 -8.70
N GLU A 56 4.96 -14.36 -9.02
CA GLU A 56 5.55 -14.57 -10.34
C GLU A 56 4.76 -15.64 -11.09
N VAL A 57 4.41 -15.34 -12.33
CA VAL A 57 3.73 -16.26 -13.24
C VAL A 57 4.67 -16.63 -14.38
N THR A 58 4.95 -17.91 -14.53
CA THR A 58 5.74 -18.48 -15.63
C THR A 58 4.83 -19.27 -16.54
N ALA A 59 4.71 -18.86 -17.79
CA ALA A 59 4.01 -19.64 -18.81
C ALA A 59 4.93 -20.70 -19.41
N TYR A 60 4.46 -21.94 -19.57
CA TYR A 60 5.27 -23.02 -20.14
C TYR A 60 4.46 -24.01 -20.97
N THR A 61 5.16 -24.75 -21.81
CA THR A 61 4.67 -25.92 -22.57
C THR A 61 5.69 -27.04 -22.45
N GLY A 62 5.42 -28.20 -23.00
CA GLY A 62 6.41 -29.31 -23.09
C GLY A 62 7.70 -28.95 -23.85
N LYS A 63 7.77 -27.78 -24.50
CA LYS A 63 8.91 -27.33 -25.31
C LYS A 63 9.74 -26.20 -24.64
N GLY A 64 9.29 -25.65 -23.56
CA GLY A 64 10.01 -24.60 -22.83
C GLY A 64 9.10 -23.68 -22.03
N ALA A 65 9.71 -22.74 -21.33
CA ALA A 65 9.06 -21.79 -20.43
C ALA A 65 9.44 -20.35 -20.78
N SER A 66 8.55 -19.41 -20.45
CA SER A 66 8.82 -17.96 -20.51
C SER A 66 9.74 -17.53 -19.38
N THR A 67 10.25 -16.30 -19.47
CA THR A 67 10.67 -15.58 -18.26
C THR A 67 9.45 -15.36 -17.35
N PRO A 68 9.63 -15.36 -16.00
CA PRO A 68 8.56 -15.01 -15.07
C PRO A 68 8.08 -13.58 -15.28
N ALA A 69 6.78 -13.36 -15.13
CA ALA A 69 6.17 -12.04 -15.04
C ALA A 69 5.74 -11.81 -13.59
N ALA A 70 6.22 -10.73 -12.96
CA ALA A 70 5.90 -10.40 -11.59
C ALA A 70 4.67 -9.49 -11.49
N SER A 71 3.86 -9.69 -10.44
CA SER A 71 2.83 -8.75 -10.02
C SER A 71 3.44 -7.59 -9.25
N ASN A 72 2.65 -6.53 -9.00
CA ASN A 72 2.94 -5.58 -7.92
C ASN A 72 2.88 -6.28 -6.56
N LYS A 73 3.51 -5.68 -5.57
CA LYS A 73 3.41 -6.09 -4.16
C LYS A 73 2.01 -5.77 -3.62
N ILE A 74 1.49 -6.66 -2.80
CA ILE A 74 0.20 -6.55 -2.11
C ILE A 74 0.33 -7.01 -0.67
N ALA A 75 -0.52 -6.49 0.20
CA ALA A 75 -0.68 -7.04 1.55
C ALA A 75 -1.46 -8.36 1.49
N VAL A 76 -0.99 -9.38 2.22
CA VAL A 76 -1.63 -10.69 2.31
C VAL A 76 -1.69 -11.18 3.76
N GLY A 77 -2.66 -12.03 4.08
CA GLY A 77 -2.88 -12.59 5.40
C GLY A 77 -4.05 -11.94 6.14
N ASP A 78 -4.19 -12.31 7.42
CA ASP A 78 -5.22 -11.77 8.31
C ASP A 78 -4.88 -10.31 8.68
N GLY A 79 -5.91 -9.55 9.06
CA GLY A 79 -5.73 -8.19 9.55
C GLY A 79 -4.99 -8.12 10.88
N TYR A 80 -4.40 -6.98 11.15
CA TYR A 80 -3.79 -6.71 12.45
C TYR A 80 -4.84 -6.58 13.55
N VAL A 81 -4.40 -6.85 14.78
CA VAL A 81 -5.18 -6.59 16.00
C VAL A 81 -4.53 -5.46 16.79
N VAL A 82 -5.31 -4.78 17.62
CA VAL A 82 -4.76 -3.74 18.51
C VAL A 82 -4.15 -4.36 19.78
N PRO A 83 -3.03 -3.81 20.30
CA PRO A 83 -2.33 -2.64 19.78
C PRO A 83 -1.58 -2.95 18.48
N PHE A 84 -1.81 -2.14 17.47
CA PHE A 84 -1.06 -2.14 16.21
C PHE A 84 0.03 -1.07 16.30
N VAL A 85 1.26 -1.46 15.98
CA VAL A 85 2.42 -0.56 15.97
C VAL A 85 3.11 -0.71 14.63
N GLU A 86 3.36 0.41 13.97
CA GLU A 86 4.12 0.50 12.74
C GLU A 86 5.25 1.51 12.93
N GLY A 87 6.46 1.13 12.63
CA GLY A 87 7.66 1.97 12.73
C GLY A 87 8.44 2.03 11.43
N PHE A 88 7.85 1.53 10.32
CA PHE A 88 8.46 1.55 8.98
C PHE A 88 9.93 1.14 8.97
N ASN A 89 10.30 0.13 9.78
CA ASN A 89 11.70 -0.27 9.96
C ASN A 89 12.32 -0.81 8.68
N THR A 90 11.51 -1.36 7.78
CA THR A 90 11.92 -1.93 6.50
C THR A 90 11.02 -1.48 5.35
N GLN A 91 11.49 -1.66 4.11
CA GLN A 91 10.67 -1.47 2.93
C GLN A 91 9.43 -2.38 2.93
N ASP A 92 9.54 -3.61 3.46
CA ASP A 92 8.42 -4.55 3.52
C ASP A 92 7.28 -4.04 4.42
N ASP A 93 7.59 -3.30 5.49
CA ASP A 93 6.60 -2.66 6.35
C ASP A 93 5.80 -1.59 5.59
N PHE A 94 6.47 -0.82 4.75
CA PHE A 94 5.82 0.16 3.86
C PHE A 94 5.02 -0.53 2.75
N ASP A 95 5.52 -1.62 2.18
CA ASP A 95 4.92 -2.29 1.02
C ASP A 95 3.54 -2.92 1.32
N VAL A 96 3.18 -3.09 2.60
CA VAL A 96 1.82 -3.52 3.00
C VAL A 96 0.82 -2.35 3.04
N TRP A 97 1.27 -1.11 2.93
CA TRP A 97 0.40 0.06 2.84
C TRP A 97 -0.09 0.26 1.42
N THR A 98 -1.32 0.71 1.27
CA THR A 98 -1.87 1.11 -0.03
C THR A 98 -1.54 2.58 -0.28
N ILE A 99 -0.73 2.83 -1.31
CA ILE A 99 -0.34 4.17 -1.72
C ILE A 99 -1.12 4.56 -2.97
N ILE A 100 -1.79 5.70 -2.92
CA ILE A 100 -2.60 6.25 -4.01
C ILE A 100 -2.09 7.63 -4.35
N ASP A 101 -1.72 7.80 -5.62
CA ASP A 101 -1.41 9.06 -6.28
C ASP A 101 -2.59 9.39 -7.21
N ASN A 102 -3.30 10.46 -6.96
CA ASN A 102 -4.51 10.78 -7.71
C ASN A 102 -4.28 11.74 -8.88
N ASN A 103 -3.15 12.45 -8.96
CA ASN A 103 -3.15 13.56 -9.91
C ASN A 103 -1.81 14.04 -10.46
N ASP A 104 -0.67 13.79 -9.82
CA ASP A 104 0.50 14.62 -10.12
C ASP A 104 1.83 13.89 -10.21
N GLY A 105 1.85 12.59 -9.93
CA GLY A 105 3.07 11.79 -9.89
C GLY A 105 3.90 11.94 -8.61
N SER A 106 3.51 12.80 -7.66
CA SER A 106 4.01 12.79 -6.30
C SER A 106 3.16 11.87 -5.45
N LYS A 107 3.78 11.14 -4.55
CA LYS A 107 3.09 10.18 -3.70
C LYS A 107 3.84 9.96 -2.40
N TRP A 108 3.21 9.28 -1.47
CA TRP A 108 3.89 8.80 -0.28
C TRP A 108 4.94 7.74 -0.65
N GLU A 109 6.11 7.83 -0.04
CA GLU A 109 7.25 6.97 -0.27
C GLU A 109 7.83 6.46 1.06
N TYR A 110 8.53 5.34 1.01
CA TYR A 110 9.39 4.91 2.11
C TYR A 110 10.71 5.69 2.09
N LYS A 111 11.00 6.39 3.17
CA LYS A 111 12.26 7.12 3.28
C LYS A 111 12.69 7.27 4.74
N SER A 112 13.92 6.87 5.05
CA SER A 112 14.49 7.01 6.40
C SER A 112 13.59 6.42 7.49
N GLN A 113 13.08 5.22 7.26
CA GLN A 113 12.20 4.49 8.18
C GLN A 113 10.93 5.27 8.54
N SER A 114 10.28 5.88 7.55
CA SER A 114 9.03 6.63 7.75
C SER A 114 8.24 6.76 6.45
N LEU A 115 6.97 7.10 6.56
CA LEU A 115 6.17 7.65 5.47
C LEU A 115 6.69 9.04 5.13
N PHE A 116 7.08 9.24 3.90
CA PHE A 116 7.58 10.52 3.40
C PHE A 116 6.78 10.97 2.20
N TYR A 117 6.33 12.21 2.23
CA TYR A 117 5.69 12.89 1.11
C TYR A 117 6.53 14.08 0.68
N ASN A 118 6.79 14.21 -0.61
CA ASN A 118 7.51 15.34 -1.17
C ASN A 118 6.61 16.18 -2.09
N TYR A 119 6.90 17.47 -2.23
CA TYR A 119 6.17 18.32 -3.16
C TYR A 119 6.39 17.89 -4.62
N ASN A 120 5.43 18.27 -5.46
CA ASN A 120 5.52 18.12 -6.90
C ASN A 120 6.30 19.31 -7.52
N ASN A 121 7.21 19.02 -8.46
CA ASN A 121 8.00 20.04 -9.16
C ASN A 121 7.14 20.98 -10.02
N ASP A 122 5.99 20.53 -10.50
CA ASP A 122 5.05 21.32 -11.28
C ASP A 122 4.09 22.13 -10.42
N TYR A 123 4.28 22.09 -9.10
CA TYR A 123 3.48 22.83 -8.11
C TYR A 123 1.98 22.47 -8.13
N ILE A 124 1.65 21.26 -8.50
CA ILE A 124 0.29 20.72 -8.37
C ILE A 124 0.00 20.45 -6.89
N PRO A 125 -1.17 20.81 -6.35
CA PRO A 125 -1.52 20.45 -4.98
C PRO A 125 -1.56 18.93 -4.80
N GLY A 126 -1.11 18.44 -3.65
CA GLY A 126 -1.22 17.02 -3.33
C GLY A 126 -2.68 16.57 -3.25
N ASP A 127 -2.91 15.34 -3.67
CA ASP A 127 -4.18 14.61 -3.50
C ASP A 127 -3.87 13.12 -3.33
N ASP A 128 -3.11 12.80 -2.26
CA ASP A 128 -2.41 11.53 -2.15
C ASP A 128 -2.65 10.86 -0.83
N TRP A 129 -2.83 9.56 -0.88
CA TRP A 129 -3.13 8.75 0.28
C TRP A 129 -2.05 7.71 0.58
N ALA A 130 -1.75 7.56 1.88
CA ALA A 130 -1.13 6.38 2.44
C ALA A 130 -2.15 5.71 3.38
N ILE A 131 -2.58 4.50 3.04
CA ILE A 131 -3.63 3.77 3.75
C ILE A 131 -3.04 2.50 4.34
N SER A 132 -3.21 2.32 5.64
CA SER A 132 -2.68 1.18 6.39
C SER A 132 -3.25 -0.16 5.90
N PRO A 133 -2.61 -1.29 6.20
CA PRO A 133 -3.28 -2.57 6.14
C PRO A 133 -4.49 -2.61 7.10
N GLN A 134 -5.33 -3.61 6.93
CA GLN A 134 -6.55 -3.77 7.72
C GLN A 134 -6.26 -4.09 9.19
N ILE A 135 -7.04 -3.48 10.07
CA ILE A 135 -6.96 -3.61 11.52
C ILE A 135 -8.34 -4.01 12.06
N ALA A 136 -8.41 -5.08 12.85
CA ALA A 136 -9.66 -5.51 13.48
C ALA A 136 -10.04 -4.57 14.63
N LEU A 137 -11.19 -3.91 14.51
CA LEU A 137 -11.73 -3.00 15.52
C LEU A 137 -13.14 -3.45 15.93
N ARG A 138 -13.54 -3.08 17.15
CA ARG A 138 -14.84 -3.42 17.74
C ARG A 138 -15.66 -2.18 18.02
N LYS A 139 -16.95 -2.28 17.75
CA LYS A 139 -17.95 -1.27 18.12
C LYS A 139 -17.90 -0.95 19.61
N GLY A 140 -18.09 0.34 19.93
CA GLY A 140 -18.17 0.82 21.30
C GLY A 140 -16.83 0.88 22.04
N VAL A 141 -15.73 0.51 21.41
CA VAL A 141 -14.38 0.67 21.95
C VAL A 141 -13.81 2.02 21.51
N SER A 142 -13.18 2.74 22.45
CA SER A 142 -12.46 3.96 22.17
C SER A 142 -11.01 3.63 21.84
N TYR A 143 -10.57 4.00 20.65
CA TYR A 143 -9.21 3.79 20.16
C TYR A 143 -8.44 5.08 20.12
N LYS A 144 -7.13 5.01 20.29
CA LYS A 144 -6.23 6.14 20.18
C LYS A 144 -5.21 5.86 19.07
N LEU A 145 -5.24 6.67 18.02
CA LEU A 145 -4.15 6.75 17.04
C LEU A 145 -3.10 7.71 17.56
N THR A 146 -1.83 7.31 17.56
CA THR A 146 -0.67 8.17 17.83
C THR A 146 0.35 8.00 16.73
N PHE A 147 1.01 9.07 16.33
CA PHE A 147 2.08 9.08 15.35
C PHE A 147 2.95 10.32 15.58
N ASP A 148 4.19 10.27 15.15
CA ASP A 148 5.08 11.41 15.14
C ASP A 148 5.11 12.03 13.75
N ALA A 149 4.97 13.35 13.64
CA ALA A 149 4.94 14.05 12.37
C ALA A 149 5.89 15.27 12.36
N LYS A 150 6.49 15.53 11.20
CA LYS A 150 7.24 16.77 10.94
C LYS A 150 7.05 17.23 9.51
N SER A 151 7.15 18.56 9.32
CA SER A 151 7.27 19.21 8.02
C SER A 151 8.73 19.59 7.74
N SER A 152 9.00 20.04 6.52
CA SER A 152 10.34 20.55 6.16
C SER A 152 10.70 21.79 6.97
N ALA A 153 11.98 21.90 7.32
CA ALA A 153 12.57 23.13 7.88
C ALA A 153 12.93 24.16 6.79
N TYR A 154 12.74 23.83 5.50
CA TYR A 154 13.12 24.69 4.40
C TYR A 154 12.08 25.79 4.17
N LYS A 155 12.50 27.05 4.32
CA LYS A 155 11.62 28.24 4.21
C LYS A 155 10.41 28.17 5.17
N ASN A 156 9.35 28.87 4.84
CA ASN A 156 8.10 28.88 5.63
C ASN A 156 7.03 28.04 4.94
N TYR A 157 7.40 26.86 4.44
CA TYR A 157 6.44 25.93 3.85
C TYR A 157 5.54 25.34 4.92
N VAL A 158 4.30 25.13 4.56
CA VAL A 158 3.26 24.55 5.41
C VAL A 158 2.70 23.31 4.74
N GLU A 159 2.49 22.28 5.52
CA GLU A 159 1.84 21.06 5.04
C GLU A 159 0.39 21.04 5.50
N ASN A 160 -0.44 20.38 4.71
CA ASN A 160 -1.83 20.13 5.06
C ASN A 160 -2.11 18.65 4.87
N PHE A 161 -2.56 18.01 5.94
CA PHE A 161 -2.87 16.59 5.88
C PHE A 161 -4.00 16.22 6.83
N LYS A 162 -4.58 15.06 6.62
CA LYS A 162 -5.64 14.50 7.48
C LYS A 162 -5.27 13.10 7.91
N ALA A 163 -5.63 12.77 9.15
CA ALA A 163 -5.77 11.39 9.58
C ALA A 163 -7.23 10.97 9.38
N ALA A 164 -7.44 9.78 8.84
CA ALA A 164 -8.75 9.28 8.47
C ALA A 164 -8.91 7.79 8.81
N ILE A 165 -10.15 7.31 8.83
CA ILE A 165 -10.50 5.91 9.01
C ILE A 165 -11.54 5.50 7.98
N GLY A 166 -11.47 4.27 7.47
CA GLY A 166 -12.44 3.71 6.53
C GLY A 166 -12.58 2.20 6.67
N ASN A 167 -13.61 1.63 6.07
CA ASN A 167 -13.87 0.19 6.05
C ASN A 167 -13.38 -0.49 4.75
N SER A 168 -12.74 0.24 3.86
CA SER A 168 -12.01 -0.27 2.71
C SER A 168 -10.80 0.62 2.41
N PRO A 169 -9.76 0.10 1.70
CA PRO A 169 -8.57 0.88 1.36
C PRO A 169 -8.79 1.77 0.13
N GLN A 170 -9.92 2.50 0.12
CA GLN A 170 -10.30 3.41 -0.95
C GLN A 170 -10.56 4.81 -0.40
N PRO A 171 -10.10 5.89 -1.04
CA PRO A 171 -10.33 7.27 -0.59
C PRO A 171 -11.80 7.58 -0.29
N THR A 172 -12.71 7.03 -1.10
CA THR A 172 -14.16 7.25 -0.98
C THR A 172 -14.77 6.67 0.28
N SER A 173 -14.12 5.70 0.94
CA SER A 173 -14.57 5.13 2.20
C SER A 173 -13.98 5.83 3.43
N MET A 174 -12.98 6.70 3.22
CA MET A 174 -12.25 7.35 4.30
C MET A 174 -13.01 8.53 4.90
N LYS A 175 -13.21 8.50 6.21
CA LYS A 175 -13.76 9.60 6.99
C LYS A 175 -12.65 10.26 7.80
N THR A 176 -12.52 11.58 7.69
CA THR A 176 -11.53 12.35 8.47
C THR A 176 -11.82 12.22 9.97
N ILE A 177 -10.82 11.80 10.74
CA ILE A 177 -10.86 11.78 12.20
C ILE A 177 -10.10 12.96 12.81
N LYS A 178 -9.11 13.50 12.08
CA LYS A 178 -8.39 14.72 12.48
C LYS A 178 -7.84 15.42 11.24
N ASP A 179 -7.99 16.75 11.20
CA ASP A 179 -7.39 17.62 10.18
C ASP A 179 -6.22 18.41 10.77
N TYR A 180 -5.15 18.54 10.02
CA TYR A 180 -3.91 19.26 10.37
C TYR A 180 -3.59 20.31 9.30
N PRO A 181 -4.37 21.41 9.24
CA PRO A 181 -4.09 22.50 8.32
C PRO A 181 -2.90 23.33 8.80
N ASN A 182 -2.11 23.84 7.86
CA ASN A 182 -0.95 24.70 8.11
C ASN A 182 0.07 24.11 9.09
N PHE A 183 0.34 22.83 8.99
CA PHE A 183 1.30 22.11 9.83
C PHE A 183 2.74 22.54 9.52
N GLN A 184 3.46 23.05 10.54
CA GLN A 184 4.81 23.63 10.39
C GLN A 184 5.82 23.12 11.42
N GLN A 185 5.65 21.92 11.94
CA GLN A 185 6.58 21.35 12.92
C GLN A 185 7.84 20.82 12.24
N THR A 186 8.97 21.49 12.42
CA THR A 186 10.23 21.13 11.76
C THR A 186 11.01 20.01 12.46
N LYS A 187 10.53 19.59 13.62
CA LYS A 187 10.99 18.40 14.36
C LYS A 187 9.80 17.47 14.52
N PHE A 188 10.07 16.19 14.70
CA PHE A 188 9.02 15.26 15.05
C PHE A 188 8.26 15.71 16.30
N GLU A 189 6.97 15.81 16.16
CA GLU A 189 6.03 16.13 17.22
C GLU A 189 4.93 15.09 17.28
N LYS A 190 4.70 14.55 18.47
CA LYS A 190 3.69 13.53 18.69
C LYS A 190 2.29 14.08 18.50
N GLN A 191 1.57 13.47 17.60
CA GLN A 191 0.17 13.72 17.34
C GLN A 191 -0.69 12.61 17.94
N SER A 192 -1.91 12.93 18.30
CA SER A 192 -2.87 11.94 18.74
C SER A 192 -4.31 12.33 18.43
N VAL A 193 -5.14 11.32 18.18
CA VAL A 193 -6.58 11.46 18.01
C VAL A 193 -7.29 10.24 18.59
N ILE A 194 -8.44 10.48 19.23
CA ILE A 194 -9.31 9.42 19.74
C ILE A 194 -10.47 9.26 18.78
N PHE A 195 -10.84 8.01 18.48
CA PHE A 195 -11.96 7.68 17.61
C PHE A 195 -12.64 6.38 18.06
N SER A 196 -13.78 6.09 17.50
CA SER A 196 -14.51 4.83 17.68
C SER A 196 -15.11 4.39 16.34
N VAL A 197 -15.56 3.14 16.26
CA VAL A 197 -16.24 2.59 15.09
C VAL A 197 -17.67 2.19 15.43
N GLU A 198 -18.56 2.22 14.43
CA GLU A 198 -19.98 1.96 14.59
C GLU A 198 -20.33 0.46 14.54
N GLU A 199 -19.47 -0.35 13.94
CA GLU A 199 -19.64 -1.79 13.74
C GLU A 199 -18.35 -2.53 14.06
N ASP A 200 -18.44 -3.81 14.43
CA ASP A 200 -17.28 -4.71 14.48
C ASP A 200 -16.78 -4.97 13.04
N GLY A 201 -15.48 -4.98 12.83
CA GLY A 201 -14.96 -5.28 11.50
C GLY A 201 -13.50 -4.91 11.29
N TYR A 202 -13.09 -4.99 10.03
CA TYR A 202 -11.78 -4.54 9.60
C TYR A 202 -11.85 -3.10 9.11
N TYR A 203 -10.91 -2.30 9.58
CA TYR A 203 -10.78 -0.88 9.26
C TYR A 203 -9.37 -0.56 8.81
N TYR A 204 -9.25 0.55 8.11
CA TYR A 204 -8.00 1.09 7.59
C TYR A 204 -7.80 2.49 8.12
N LEU A 205 -6.59 2.80 8.60
CA LEU A 205 -6.18 4.16 8.92
C LEU A 205 -5.53 4.78 7.68
N GLY A 206 -5.76 6.06 7.43
CA GLY A 206 -5.22 6.74 6.26
C GLY A 206 -4.63 8.09 6.61
N PHE A 207 -3.53 8.42 5.94
CA PHE A 207 -2.97 9.77 5.90
C PHE A 207 -3.19 10.33 4.50
N TYR A 208 -3.90 11.46 4.44
CA TYR A 208 -4.21 12.16 3.21
C TYR A 208 -3.44 13.48 3.16
N CYS A 209 -2.52 13.62 2.22
CA CYS A 209 -1.83 14.88 1.97
C CYS A 209 -2.60 15.71 0.95
N TYR A 210 -2.89 16.98 1.31
CA TYR A 210 -3.52 17.97 0.44
C TYR A 210 -2.80 19.31 0.46
N SER A 211 -1.48 19.27 0.65
CA SER A 211 -0.64 20.46 0.69
C SER A 211 -0.71 21.23 -0.62
N GLY A 212 -0.81 22.55 -0.55
CA GLY A 212 -0.83 23.40 -1.73
C GLY A 212 0.51 23.36 -2.48
N GLY A 213 0.49 23.15 -3.78
CA GLY A 213 1.67 22.89 -4.60
C GLY A 213 2.78 23.94 -4.55
N LYS A 214 2.47 25.19 -4.17
CA LYS A 214 3.48 26.27 -3.97
C LYS A 214 3.79 26.53 -2.50
N LYS A 215 3.10 25.89 -1.57
CA LYS A 215 3.17 26.14 -0.13
C LYS A 215 3.67 24.94 0.65
N GLY A 216 3.58 23.75 0.11
CA GLY A 216 4.11 22.51 0.68
C GLY A 216 5.55 22.27 0.23
N TRP A 217 6.30 21.50 1.02
CA TRP A 217 7.64 21.02 0.66
C TRP A 217 7.78 19.53 0.98
N SER A 218 7.67 19.14 2.23
CA SER A 218 7.67 17.73 2.58
C SER A 218 7.02 17.47 3.94
N LEU A 219 6.34 16.36 4.04
CA LEU A 219 5.73 15.83 5.26
C LEU A 219 6.34 14.46 5.56
N THR A 220 6.68 14.21 6.82
CA THR A 220 7.16 12.92 7.31
C THR A 220 6.28 12.47 8.46
N ILE A 221 5.88 11.20 8.44
CA ILE A 221 5.07 10.55 9.50
C ILE A 221 5.76 9.24 9.91
N ASP A 222 5.85 9.02 11.23
CA ASP A 222 6.43 7.83 11.86
C ASP A 222 5.55 7.34 13.02
#